data_9ae3b36b124d3cd80eedb86d0e40745c
#
_entry.id   9ae3b36b124d3cd80eedb86d0e40745c
#
_cell.length_a   1.000
_cell.length_b   1.000
_cell.length_c   1.000
_cell.angle_alpha   90.00
_cell.angle_beta   90.00
_cell.angle_gamma   90.00
#
_symmetry.space_group_name_H-M   'P 1'
#
loop_
_entity.id
_entity.type
_entity.pdbx_description
1 polymer ?
#
loop_
_entity_poly.entity_id
_entity_poly.type
_entity_poly.pdbx_seq_one_letter_code
_entity_poly.pdbx_strand_id
1 'polypeptide(L)'
;MNEFPRDRKWEMVVFDIDGTLMDFEGFDPKMIPLIRRLEDIGLIVSLASGRTLPNITPIMQSLALSGFIIAENGGIIWDSIEGHEIRVLADGSRSEKAAKWLATKIDGFDEKGIESNRWRETEWCLGPNENYEKMCELLNDSEWADLLVVKTGFAIHIISSLIDKSVGLKIALEQRGINPLNVIACGDGPNDIPMFDTVGWSVAIDSKFQEVVDASDYKTERNGKSGTIEFIEELIQILE
;
A
#
# COMPACT_ATOMS: atom_id res chain seq x y z
N MET A 1 10.76 -20.05 5.20
CA MET A 1 11.28 -18.70 4.84
C MET A 1 12.47 -18.89 3.95
N ASN A 2 12.56 -18.14 2.88
CA ASN A 2 13.66 -18.23 1.92
C ASN A 2 14.89 -17.49 2.47
N GLU A 3 16.08 -17.84 1.96
CA GLU A 3 17.31 -17.10 2.29
C GLU A 3 17.36 -15.84 1.39
N PHE A 4 17.74 -14.68 1.96
CA PHE A 4 17.83 -13.42 1.23
C PHE A 4 18.84 -13.54 0.07
N PRO A 5 18.47 -13.18 -1.16
CA PRO A 5 19.34 -13.30 -2.34
C PRO A 5 20.44 -12.22 -2.32
N ARG A 6 21.63 -12.55 -1.79
CA ARG A 6 22.79 -11.65 -1.64
C ARG A 6 23.54 -11.36 -2.95
N ASP A 7 23.34 -12.17 -3.97
CA ASP A 7 23.98 -12.07 -5.29
C ASP A 7 23.20 -11.14 -6.26
N ARG A 8 22.05 -10.63 -5.83
CA ARG A 8 21.19 -9.75 -6.63
C ARG A 8 21.49 -8.28 -6.34
N LYS A 9 21.49 -7.47 -7.41
CA LYS A 9 21.53 -6.01 -7.26
C LYS A 9 20.13 -5.50 -6.88
N TRP A 10 19.98 -5.07 -5.65
CA TRP A 10 18.77 -4.40 -5.19
C TRP A 10 18.81 -2.92 -5.56
N GLU A 11 17.72 -2.39 -6.12
CA GLU A 11 17.62 -1.01 -6.59
C GLU A 11 16.59 -0.20 -5.81
N MET A 12 15.58 -0.86 -5.29
CA MET A 12 14.46 -0.19 -4.63
C MET A 12 13.88 -1.02 -3.50
N VAL A 13 13.35 -0.32 -2.47
CA VAL A 13 12.43 -0.89 -1.49
C VAL A 13 11.14 -0.09 -1.48
N VAL A 14 9.99 -0.79 -1.51
CA VAL A 14 8.66 -0.21 -1.44
C VAL A 14 8.02 -0.61 -0.12
N PHE A 15 7.65 0.36 0.69
CA PHE A 15 6.98 0.14 1.97
C PHE A 15 5.50 0.49 1.89
N ASP A 16 4.66 -0.37 2.46
CA ASP A 16 3.36 0.07 2.96
C ASP A 16 3.56 1.02 4.15
N ILE A 17 2.49 1.76 4.50
CA ILE A 17 2.56 2.77 5.56
C ILE A 17 1.90 2.27 6.84
N ASP A 18 0.60 1.94 6.78
CA ASP A 18 -0.21 1.69 7.95
C ASP A 18 -0.07 0.25 8.46
N GLY A 19 0.54 0.06 9.62
CA GLY A 19 0.88 -1.27 10.15
C GLY A 19 2.32 -1.68 9.83
N THR A 20 2.94 -1.04 8.84
CA THR A 20 4.32 -1.27 8.40
C THR A 20 5.24 -0.17 8.92
N LEU A 21 5.19 1.04 8.35
CA LEU A 21 6.06 2.16 8.78
C LEU A 21 5.52 2.90 9.99
N MET A 22 4.21 2.97 10.16
CA MET A 22 3.57 3.71 11.25
C MET A 22 2.25 3.06 11.67
N ASP A 23 1.83 3.42 12.86
CA ASP A 23 0.53 3.11 13.45
C ASP A 23 -0.16 4.37 13.97
N PHE A 24 -1.16 4.20 14.86
CA PHE A 24 -1.87 5.33 15.49
C PHE A 24 -1.00 6.24 16.34
N GLU A 25 0.17 5.76 16.80
CA GLU A 25 1.15 6.55 17.56
C GLU A 25 2.14 7.28 16.63
N GLY A 26 2.05 7.04 15.31
CA GLY A 26 2.96 7.58 14.30
C GLY A 26 4.22 6.73 14.11
N PHE A 27 5.27 7.33 13.56
CA PHE A 27 6.58 6.70 13.35
C PHE A 27 7.32 6.47 14.67
N ASP A 28 8.05 5.36 14.75
CA ASP A 28 9.12 5.26 15.74
C ASP A 28 10.27 6.21 15.33
N PRO A 29 10.74 7.11 16.23
CA PRO A 29 11.84 8.02 15.90
C PRO A 29 13.12 7.33 15.41
N LYS A 30 13.35 6.08 15.80
CA LYS A 30 14.50 5.28 15.34
C LYS A 30 14.42 4.90 13.85
N MET A 31 13.22 4.84 13.29
CA MET A 31 13.01 4.45 11.88
C MET A 31 13.53 5.52 10.91
N ILE A 32 13.43 6.80 11.28
CA ILE A 32 13.81 7.91 10.40
C ILE A 32 15.27 7.82 9.94
N PRO A 33 16.28 7.70 10.82
CA PRO A 33 17.67 7.55 10.38
C PRO A 33 17.94 6.24 9.62
N LEU A 34 17.22 5.17 9.91
CA LEU A 34 17.35 3.90 9.21
C LEU A 34 16.85 3.98 7.76
N ILE A 35 15.67 4.56 7.55
CA ILE A 35 15.13 4.81 6.20
C ILE A 35 16.08 5.72 5.41
N ARG A 36 16.60 6.78 6.03
CA ARG A 36 17.61 7.65 5.40
C ARG A 36 18.86 6.90 5.02
N ARG A 37 19.29 5.94 5.87
CA ARG A 37 20.48 5.11 5.57
C ARG A 37 20.28 4.22 4.34
N LEU A 38 19.03 3.71 4.10
CA LEU A 38 18.74 2.99 2.86
C LEU A 38 18.98 3.85 1.62
N GLU A 39 18.53 5.11 1.62
CA GLU A 39 18.80 6.08 0.54
C GLU A 39 20.31 6.36 0.39
N ASP A 40 21.03 6.52 1.50
CA ASP A 40 22.49 6.80 1.50
C ASP A 40 23.31 5.66 0.90
N ILE A 41 22.89 4.40 1.06
CA ILE A 41 23.54 3.23 0.46
C ILE A 41 23.08 2.95 -0.98
N GLY A 42 22.21 3.81 -1.53
CA GLY A 42 21.80 3.80 -2.93
C GLY A 42 20.51 3.01 -3.24
N LEU A 43 19.75 2.61 -2.23
CA LEU A 43 18.41 2.07 -2.42
C LEU A 43 17.40 3.22 -2.57
N ILE A 44 16.60 3.19 -3.62
CA ILE A 44 15.44 4.08 -3.79
C ILE A 44 14.34 3.62 -2.84
N VAL A 45 13.82 4.52 -2.00
CA VAL A 45 12.72 4.20 -1.09
C VAL A 45 11.42 4.78 -1.61
N SER A 46 10.40 3.93 -1.84
CA SER A 46 9.07 4.26 -2.33
C SER A 46 7.98 3.89 -1.32
N LEU A 47 6.80 4.50 -1.46
CA LEU A 47 5.66 4.27 -0.58
C LEU A 47 4.44 3.78 -1.39
N ALA A 48 3.73 2.77 -0.86
CA ALA A 48 2.51 2.24 -1.45
C ALA A 48 1.43 2.05 -0.38
N SER A 49 0.33 2.80 -0.44
CA SER A 49 -0.67 2.82 0.63
C SER A 49 -2.10 2.99 0.10
N GLY A 50 -3.09 2.60 0.93
CA GLY A 50 -4.50 2.96 0.74
C GLY A 50 -4.83 4.41 1.11
N ARG A 51 -3.86 5.19 1.57
CA ARG A 51 -4.04 6.63 1.85
C ARG A 51 -4.14 7.44 0.55
N THR A 52 -4.75 8.62 0.65
CA THR A 52 -4.77 9.58 -0.46
C THR A 52 -3.39 10.20 -0.69
N LEU A 53 -3.12 10.64 -1.91
CA LEU A 53 -1.85 11.27 -2.26
C LEU A 53 -1.48 12.46 -1.34
N PRO A 54 -2.40 13.39 -1.00
CA PRO A 54 -2.11 14.47 -0.05
C PRO A 54 -1.70 14.00 1.36
N ASN A 55 -2.10 12.80 1.77
CA ASN A 55 -1.72 12.24 3.07
C ASN A 55 -0.36 11.54 3.05
N ILE A 56 0.12 11.10 1.88
CA ILE A 56 1.41 10.41 1.73
C ILE A 56 2.54 11.40 1.40
N THR A 57 2.27 12.42 0.59
CA THR A 57 3.27 13.38 0.15
C THR A 57 4.07 14.03 1.30
N PRO A 58 3.45 14.48 2.41
CA PRO A 58 4.18 15.02 3.56
C PRO A 58 5.12 14.00 4.22
N ILE A 59 4.74 12.72 4.23
CA ILE A 59 5.58 11.63 4.77
C ILE A 59 6.83 11.50 3.91
N MET A 60 6.66 11.36 2.60
CA MET A 60 7.74 11.24 1.63
C MET A 60 8.71 12.43 1.72
N GLN A 61 8.19 13.66 1.77
CA GLN A 61 8.99 14.87 1.87
C GLN A 61 9.75 14.96 3.19
N SER A 62 9.10 14.61 4.32
CA SER A 62 9.72 14.65 5.65
C SER A 62 10.85 13.63 5.79
N LEU A 63 10.74 12.50 5.12
CA LEU A 63 11.77 11.47 5.08
C LEU A 63 12.81 11.70 3.96
N ALA A 64 12.60 12.67 3.09
CA ALA A 64 13.40 12.98 1.91
C ALA A 64 13.65 11.75 1.02
N LEU A 65 12.58 11.03 0.68
CA LEU A 65 12.65 9.84 -0.15
C LEU A 65 12.77 10.18 -1.63
N SER A 66 13.53 9.37 -2.36
CA SER A 66 13.78 9.55 -3.79
C SER A 66 12.87 8.72 -4.70
N GLY A 67 12.00 7.89 -4.13
CA GLY A 67 11.11 7.01 -4.85
C GLY A 67 9.84 7.69 -5.38
N PHE A 68 8.85 6.88 -5.70
CA PHE A 68 7.51 7.30 -6.09
C PHE A 68 6.49 6.99 -4.99
N ILE A 69 5.30 7.55 -5.13
CA ILE A 69 4.13 7.24 -4.31
C ILE A 69 3.13 6.45 -5.15
N ILE A 70 2.63 5.36 -4.56
CA ILE A 70 1.44 4.65 -4.99
C ILE A 70 0.38 4.91 -3.92
N ALA A 71 -0.67 5.66 -4.28
CA ALA A 71 -1.76 6.02 -3.39
C ALA A 71 -3.06 5.30 -3.78
N GLU A 72 -4.03 5.32 -2.87
CA GLU A 72 -5.36 4.77 -3.08
C GLU A 72 -5.32 3.33 -3.61
N ASN A 73 -4.54 2.47 -2.91
CA ASN A 73 -4.37 1.06 -3.24
C ASN A 73 -3.94 0.78 -4.69
N GLY A 74 -3.18 1.67 -5.30
CA GLY A 74 -2.70 1.50 -6.68
C GLY A 74 -3.38 2.41 -7.70
N GLY A 75 -4.44 3.11 -7.31
CA GLY A 75 -5.22 3.97 -8.20
C GLY A 75 -4.51 5.25 -8.63
N ILE A 76 -3.57 5.75 -7.82
CA ILE A 76 -2.81 6.98 -8.11
C ILE A 76 -1.32 6.69 -8.03
N ILE A 77 -0.59 7.18 -9.01
CA ILE A 77 0.87 7.18 -9.04
C ILE A 77 1.37 8.62 -9.10
N TRP A 78 2.35 8.95 -8.28
CA TRP A 78 3.06 10.20 -8.36
C TRP A 78 4.57 10.01 -8.17
N ASP A 79 5.34 10.59 -9.09
CA ASP A 79 6.80 10.56 -9.04
C ASP A 79 7.36 11.98 -9.00
N SER A 80 8.07 12.33 -7.93
CA SER A 80 8.61 13.67 -7.73
C SER A 80 9.81 13.98 -8.63
N ILE A 81 10.47 12.97 -9.20
CA ILE A 81 11.66 13.13 -10.05
C ILE A 81 11.28 13.13 -11.53
N GLU A 82 10.36 12.28 -11.93
CA GLU A 82 9.92 12.08 -13.32
C GLU A 82 8.82 13.05 -13.77
N GLY A 83 8.94 14.33 -13.44
CA GLY A 83 8.12 15.40 -13.99
C GLY A 83 6.90 15.80 -13.19
N HIS A 84 6.70 15.28 -12.01
CA HIS A 84 5.59 15.60 -11.08
C HIS A 84 4.17 15.33 -11.63
N GLU A 85 4.04 14.55 -12.69
CA GLU A 85 2.73 14.18 -13.20
C GLU A 85 2.03 13.20 -12.25
N ILE A 86 0.77 13.52 -11.93
CA ILE A 86 -0.10 12.59 -11.20
C ILE A 86 -0.82 11.74 -12.24
N ARG A 87 -0.70 10.42 -12.12
CA ARG A 87 -1.45 9.47 -12.93
C ARG A 87 -2.61 8.92 -12.12
N VAL A 88 -3.82 9.11 -12.62
CA VAL A 88 -5.07 8.59 -12.05
C VAL A 88 -5.51 7.42 -12.94
N LEU A 89 -5.60 6.22 -12.37
CA LEU A 89 -5.79 4.97 -13.11
C LEU A 89 -7.24 4.45 -13.08
N ALA A 90 -8.10 5.03 -12.25
CA ALA A 90 -9.51 4.66 -12.13
C ALA A 90 -10.39 5.87 -11.86
N ASP A 91 -11.70 5.72 -12.02
CA ASP A 91 -12.71 6.73 -11.71
C ASP A 91 -13.45 6.37 -10.41
N GLY A 92 -13.14 7.04 -9.32
CA GLY A 92 -13.77 6.85 -8.00
C GLY A 92 -15.24 7.26 -7.94
N SER A 93 -15.74 8.01 -8.93
CA SER A 93 -17.16 8.38 -8.98
C SER A 93 -18.09 7.16 -9.07
N ARG A 94 -17.63 6.05 -9.65
CA ARG A 94 -18.34 4.79 -9.69
C ARG A 94 -18.44 4.17 -8.30
N SER A 95 -17.36 4.18 -7.54
CA SER A 95 -17.32 3.69 -6.15
C SER A 95 -18.21 4.53 -5.22
N GLU A 96 -18.22 5.86 -5.38
CA GLU A 96 -19.14 6.76 -4.65
C GLU A 96 -20.61 6.46 -4.94
N LYS A 97 -20.96 6.24 -6.22
CA LYS A 97 -22.32 5.87 -6.62
C LYS A 97 -22.74 4.52 -6.03
N ALA A 98 -21.83 3.55 -6.01
CA ALA A 98 -22.08 2.25 -5.37
C ALA A 98 -22.32 2.40 -3.87
N ALA A 99 -21.56 3.24 -3.16
CA ALA A 99 -21.80 3.54 -1.75
C ALA A 99 -23.21 4.16 -1.51
N LYS A 100 -23.61 5.12 -2.34
CA LYS A 100 -24.97 5.69 -2.29
C LYS A 100 -26.05 4.66 -2.57
N TRP A 101 -25.80 3.73 -3.50
CA TRP A 101 -26.72 2.63 -3.76
C TRP A 101 -26.78 1.65 -2.58
N LEU A 102 -25.67 1.30 -1.94
CA LEU A 102 -25.64 0.47 -0.73
C LEU A 102 -26.45 1.07 0.40
N ALA A 103 -26.46 2.39 0.57
CA ALA A 103 -27.29 3.08 1.56
C ALA A 103 -28.80 2.88 1.34
N THR A 104 -29.24 2.54 0.12
CA THR A 104 -30.64 2.17 -0.15
C THR A 104 -30.95 0.71 0.20
N LYS A 105 -29.95 -0.11 0.52
CA LYS A 105 -30.04 -1.56 0.75
C LYS A 105 -29.68 -1.99 2.17
N ILE A 106 -28.91 -1.18 2.88
CA ILE A 106 -28.42 -1.48 4.23
C ILE A 106 -28.87 -0.38 5.17
N ASP A 107 -29.71 -0.73 6.14
CA ASP A 107 -30.19 0.21 7.14
C ASP A 107 -29.04 0.75 8.00
N GLY A 108 -28.98 2.08 8.16
CA GLY A 108 -27.95 2.74 8.96
C GLY A 108 -26.59 2.85 8.30
N PHE A 109 -26.46 2.52 7.01
CA PHE A 109 -25.21 2.65 6.25
C PHE A 109 -24.86 4.12 6.01
N ASP A 110 -23.59 4.48 6.29
CA ASP A 110 -23.09 5.83 6.05
C ASP A 110 -22.37 5.93 4.70
N GLU A 111 -23.11 6.35 3.67
CA GLU A 111 -22.56 6.52 2.32
C GLU A 111 -21.52 7.64 2.20
N LYS A 112 -21.45 8.56 3.18
CA LYS A 112 -20.44 9.62 3.16
C LYS A 112 -19.05 9.08 3.49
N GLY A 113 -19.04 8.03 4.30
CA GLY A 113 -17.80 7.35 4.68
C GLY A 113 -16.84 8.23 5.49
N ILE A 114 -15.57 8.09 5.22
CA ILE A 114 -14.52 8.79 5.98
C ILE A 114 -14.18 10.15 5.39
N GLU A 115 -13.65 11.05 6.23
CA GLU A 115 -13.37 12.44 5.83
C GLU A 115 -12.41 12.56 4.65
N SER A 116 -11.45 11.63 4.50
CA SER A 116 -10.48 11.66 3.41
C SER A 116 -11.08 11.43 2.01
N ASN A 117 -12.36 11.02 1.90
CA ASN A 117 -13.05 10.89 0.62
C ASN A 117 -13.08 12.19 -0.20
N ARG A 118 -12.99 13.34 0.47
CA ARG A 118 -12.86 14.65 -0.21
C ARG A 118 -11.62 14.82 -1.10
N TRP A 119 -10.62 13.96 -0.91
CA TRP A 119 -9.35 13.97 -1.65
C TRP A 119 -9.11 12.69 -2.43
N ARG A 120 -10.12 11.76 -2.48
CA ARG A 120 -10.01 10.52 -3.24
C ARG A 120 -10.48 10.73 -4.67
N GLU A 121 -9.75 10.11 -5.58
CA GLU A 121 -10.02 10.19 -7.01
C GLU A 121 -10.37 8.83 -7.62
N THR A 122 -9.94 7.71 -7.02
CA THR A 122 -10.03 6.39 -7.65
C THR A 122 -10.86 5.37 -6.86
N GLU A 123 -11.20 5.66 -5.62
CA GLU A 123 -11.93 4.76 -4.73
C GLU A 123 -12.86 5.56 -3.80
N TRP A 124 -13.70 4.85 -3.04
CA TRP A 124 -14.53 5.43 -1.97
C TRP A 124 -14.36 4.64 -0.68
N CYS A 125 -14.06 5.32 0.42
CA CYS A 125 -13.78 4.68 1.70
C CYS A 125 -14.90 4.90 2.70
N LEU A 126 -15.27 3.83 3.39
CA LEU A 126 -16.30 3.77 4.42
C LEU A 126 -15.67 3.53 5.78
N GLY A 127 -16.44 3.77 6.83
CA GLY A 127 -16.02 3.48 8.18
C GLY A 127 -15.72 1.97 8.39
N PRO A 128 -14.82 1.61 9.33
CA PRO A 128 -14.39 0.22 9.53
C PRO A 128 -15.48 -0.69 10.10
N ASN A 129 -16.59 -0.11 10.59
CA ASN A 129 -17.69 -0.82 11.24
C ASN A 129 -18.85 -1.15 10.29
N GLU A 130 -18.77 -0.78 9.01
CA GLU A 130 -19.77 -1.15 8.03
C GLU A 130 -19.80 -2.67 7.81
N ASN A 131 -20.96 -3.19 7.39
CA ASN A 131 -21.17 -4.62 7.19
C ASN A 131 -20.50 -5.09 5.90
N TYR A 132 -19.20 -5.46 6.02
CA TYR A 132 -18.33 -5.88 4.92
C TYR A 132 -18.94 -7.04 4.11
N GLU A 133 -19.42 -8.10 4.78
CA GLU A 133 -19.95 -9.30 4.13
C GLU A 133 -21.20 -8.96 3.30
N LYS A 134 -22.06 -8.13 3.87
CA LYS A 134 -23.30 -7.69 3.17
C LYS A 134 -22.99 -6.78 1.98
N MET A 135 -21.97 -5.94 2.09
CA MET A 135 -21.52 -5.12 0.96
C MET A 135 -21.00 -6.00 -0.18
N CYS A 136 -20.15 -6.98 0.12
CA CYS A 136 -19.61 -7.93 -0.88
C CYS A 136 -20.75 -8.68 -1.58
N GLU A 137 -21.71 -9.23 -0.82
CA GLU A 137 -22.88 -9.94 -1.36
C GLU A 137 -23.68 -9.05 -2.33
N LEU A 138 -24.04 -7.85 -1.86
CA LEU A 138 -24.89 -6.94 -2.65
C LEU A 138 -24.19 -6.42 -3.91
N LEU A 139 -22.91 -6.08 -3.84
CA LEU A 139 -22.17 -5.60 -5.01
C LEU A 139 -22.02 -6.71 -6.05
N ASN A 140 -21.67 -7.93 -5.64
CA ASN A 140 -21.47 -9.06 -6.55
C ASN A 140 -22.73 -9.42 -7.35
N ASP A 141 -23.93 -9.25 -6.74
CA ASP A 141 -25.21 -9.59 -7.35
C ASP A 141 -25.89 -8.39 -8.05
N SER A 142 -25.11 -7.37 -8.43
CA SER A 142 -25.65 -6.11 -8.96
C SER A 142 -24.88 -5.59 -10.18
N GLU A 143 -25.29 -4.42 -10.68
CA GLU A 143 -24.55 -3.67 -11.71
C GLU A 143 -23.16 -3.17 -11.26
N TRP A 144 -22.82 -3.32 -9.98
CA TRP A 144 -21.56 -2.91 -9.35
C TRP A 144 -20.57 -4.06 -9.19
N ALA A 145 -20.80 -5.22 -9.83
CA ALA A 145 -19.95 -6.42 -9.72
C ALA A 145 -18.51 -6.24 -10.26
N ASP A 146 -18.23 -5.11 -10.93
CA ASP A 146 -16.89 -4.68 -11.33
C ASP A 146 -16.11 -3.95 -10.22
N LEU A 147 -16.73 -3.76 -9.06
CA LEU A 147 -16.10 -3.18 -7.88
C LEU A 147 -15.78 -4.25 -6.83
N LEU A 148 -14.67 -4.07 -6.15
CA LEU A 148 -14.25 -4.88 -5.00
C LEU A 148 -14.42 -4.11 -3.69
N VAL A 149 -14.71 -4.85 -2.63
CA VAL A 149 -14.67 -4.33 -1.26
C VAL A 149 -13.39 -4.83 -0.61
N VAL A 150 -12.53 -3.93 -0.19
CA VAL A 150 -11.25 -4.24 0.46
C VAL A 150 -11.29 -3.68 1.88
N LYS A 151 -11.02 -4.55 2.87
CA LYS A 151 -10.96 -4.15 4.27
C LYS A 151 -9.51 -3.95 4.69
N THR A 152 -9.22 -2.77 5.23
CA THR A 152 -7.93 -2.44 5.82
C THR A 152 -8.06 -2.25 7.33
N GLY A 153 -6.95 -1.96 8.01
CA GLY A 153 -6.95 -1.75 9.46
C GLY A 153 -7.81 -0.57 9.94
N PHE A 154 -8.14 0.39 9.06
CA PHE A 154 -8.83 1.63 9.44
C PHE A 154 -10.10 1.96 8.64
N ALA A 155 -10.31 1.33 7.49
CA ALA A 155 -11.42 1.61 6.59
C ALA A 155 -11.85 0.40 5.77
N ILE A 156 -13.03 0.50 5.14
CA ILE A 156 -13.47 -0.40 4.08
C ILE A 156 -13.48 0.41 2.78
N HIS A 157 -12.78 -0.08 1.78
CA HIS A 157 -12.59 0.56 0.49
C HIS A 157 -13.49 -0.09 -0.56
N ILE A 158 -14.19 0.70 -1.36
CA ILE A 158 -14.84 0.27 -2.60
C ILE A 158 -13.94 0.72 -3.74
N ILE A 159 -13.34 -0.22 -4.46
CA ILE A 159 -12.34 0.05 -5.50
C ILE A 159 -12.72 -0.65 -6.81
N SER A 160 -12.16 -0.21 -7.92
CA SER A 160 -12.26 -0.95 -9.18
C SER A 160 -11.54 -2.30 -9.07
N SER A 161 -12.14 -3.37 -9.58
CA SER A 161 -11.49 -4.70 -9.64
C SER A 161 -10.25 -4.76 -10.55
N LEU A 162 -10.00 -3.70 -11.32
CA LEU A 162 -8.84 -3.57 -12.18
C LEU A 162 -7.63 -2.90 -11.48
N ILE A 163 -7.80 -2.47 -10.23
CA ILE A 163 -6.80 -1.70 -9.48
C ILE A 163 -6.43 -2.43 -8.20
N ASP A 164 -5.15 -2.57 -8.00
CA ASP A 164 -4.49 -2.96 -6.75
C ASP A 164 -3.09 -2.35 -6.69
N LYS A 165 -2.37 -2.52 -5.57
CA LYS A 165 -1.02 -1.96 -5.40
C LYS A 165 -0.04 -2.46 -6.48
N SER A 166 -0.23 -3.67 -7.03
CA SER A 166 0.66 -4.21 -8.07
C SER A 166 0.52 -3.49 -9.40
N VAL A 167 -0.71 -3.04 -9.74
CA VAL A 167 -0.97 -2.28 -10.98
C VAL A 167 -0.21 -0.96 -10.93
N GLY A 168 -0.36 -0.20 -9.84
CA GLY A 168 0.39 1.03 -9.64
C GLY A 168 1.90 0.81 -9.64
N LEU A 169 2.37 -0.25 -8.96
CA LEU A 169 3.79 -0.59 -8.86
C LEU A 169 4.40 -0.91 -10.22
N LYS A 170 3.76 -1.77 -11.02
CA LYS A 170 4.25 -2.14 -12.35
C LYS A 170 4.41 -0.93 -13.27
N ILE A 171 3.43 -0.03 -13.27
CA ILE A 171 3.47 1.20 -14.09
C ILE A 171 4.58 2.13 -13.61
N ALA A 172 4.74 2.32 -12.29
CA ALA A 172 5.78 3.18 -11.73
C ALA A 172 7.19 2.64 -11.99
N LEU A 173 7.39 1.32 -11.88
CA LEU A 173 8.67 0.66 -12.18
C LEU A 173 9.02 0.75 -13.66
N GLU A 174 8.04 0.54 -14.55
CA GLU A 174 8.22 0.68 -16.01
C GLU A 174 8.68 2.09 -16.38
N GLN A 175 8.06 3.13 -15.80
CA GLN A 175 8.45 4.52 -16.01
C GLN A 175 9.92 4.80 -15.64
N ARG A 176 10.37 4.21 -14.53
CA ARG A 176 11.76 4.37 -14.07
C ARG A 176 12.75 3.41 -14.72
N GLY A 177 12.30 2.46 -15.53
CA GLY A 177 13.14 1.43 -16.11
C GLY A 177 13.75 0.48 -15.07
N ILE A 178 13.09 0.32 -13.91
CA ILE A 178 13.55 -0.57 -12.83
C ILE A 178 12.95 -1.96 -13.04
N ASN A 179 13.82 -2.97 -13.02
CA ASN A 179 13.35 -4.36 -13.10
C ASN A 179 12.66 -4.75 -11.77
N PRO A 180 11.38 -5.21 -11.80
CA PRO A 180 10.68 -5.66 -10.60
C PRO A 180 11.46 -6.69 -9.77
N LEU A 181 12.26 -7.52 -10.42
CA LEU A 181 13.11 -8.49 -9.71
C LEU A 181 14.21 -7.86 -8.85
N ASN A 182 14.53 -6.59 -9.01
CA ASN A 182 15.48 -5.83 -8.22
C ASN A 182 14.79 -4.98 -7.14
N VAL A 183 13.52 -5.23 -6.87
CA VAL A 183 12.70 -4.51 -5.91
C VAL A 183 12.36 -5.38 -4.72
N ILE A 184 12.38 -4.79 -3.53
CA ILE A 184 11.90 -5.37 -2.28
C ILE A 184 10.57 -4.71 -1.94
N ALA A 185 9.56 -5.47 -1.51
CA ALA A 185 8.29 -4.95 -1.01
C ALA A 185 8.05 -5.36 0.43
N CYS A 186 7.59 -4.42 1.26
CA CYS A 186 7.29 -4.64 2.67
C CYS A 186 5.85 -4.22 2.96
N GLY A 187 5.09 -5.07 3.64
CA GLY A 187 3.70 -4.81 4.01
C GLY A 187 3.21 -5.73 5.11
N ASP A 188 2.00 -5.47 5.63
CA ASP A 188 1.40 -6.21 6.73
C ASP A 188 -0.03 -6.70 6.45
N GLY A 189 -0.66 -6.21 5.37
CA GLY A 189 -2.06 -6.45 5.06
C GLY A 189 -2.32 -7.26 3.79
N PRO A 190 -3.53 -7.85 3.64
CA PRO A 190 -3.90 -8.61 2.44
C PRO A 190 -3.82 -7.80 1.14
N ASN A 191 -3.99 -6.47 1.21
CA ASN A 191 -3.85 -5.56 0.07
C ASN A 191 -2.39 -5.39 -0.40
N ASP A 192 -1.40 -5.95 0.32
CA ASP A 192 0.02 -5.96 -0.08
C ASP A 192 0.38 -7.21 -0.89
N ILE A 193 -0.40 -8.28 -0.79
CA ILE A 193 -0.12 -9.56 -1.47
C ILE A 193 0.10 -9.36 -2.98
N PRO A 194 -0.72 -8.61 -3.73
CA PRO A 194 -0.47 -8.38 -5.15
C PRO A 194 0.88 -7.69 -5.43
N MET A 195 1.34 -6.82 -4.52
CA MET A 195 2.65 -6.19 -4.61
C MET A 195 3.77 -7.22 -4.38
N PHE A 196 3.61 -8.14 -3.41
CA PHE A 196 4.57 -9.22 -3.13
C PHE A 196 4.79 -10.12 -4.34
N ASP A 197 3.71 -10.49 -5.05
CA ASP A 197 3.77 -11.31 -6.28
C ASP A 197 4.49 -10.61 -7.45
N THR A 198 4.75 -9.31 -7.34
CA THR A 198 5.31 -8.51 -8.43
C THR A 198 6.82 -8.33 -8.31
N VAL A 199 7.36 -8.39 -7.11
CA VAL A 199 8.75 -8.01 -6.80
C VAL A 199 9.70 -9.20 -6.68
N GLY A 200 10.99 -8.90 -6.58
CA GLY A 200 12.04 -9.92 -6.43
C GLY A 200 12.22 -10.47 -5.03
N TRP A 201 11.72 -9.76 -4.01
CA TRP A 201 11.73 -10.18 -2.61
C TRP A 201 10.61 -9.49 -1.84
N SER A 202 9.87 -10.24 -1.07
CA SER A 202 8.73 -9.74 -0.30
C SER A 202 8.87 -10.02 1.19
N VAL A 203 8.42 -9.07 2.01
CA VAL A 203 8.59 -9.09 3.47
C VAL A 203 7.25 -8.82 4.16
N ALA A 204 6.74 -9.80 4.86
CA ALA A 204 5.64 -9.62 5.80
C ALA A 204 6.15 -9.02 7.12
N ILE A 205 5.65 -7.86 7.48
CA ILE A 205 6.07 -7.13 8.70
C ILE A 205 5.28 -7.58 9.93
N ASP A 206 4.10 -8.14 9.73
CA ASP A 206 3.24 -8.61 10.81
C ASP A 206 2.82 -10.07 10.55
N SER A 207 2.48 -10.76 11.63
CA SER A 207 1.94 -12.13 11.57
C SER A 207 0.42 -12.20 11.76
N LYS A 208 -0.26 -11.08 11.73
CA LYS A 208 -1.71 -10.96 11.98
C LYS A 208 -2.54 -11.70 10.94
N PHE A 209 -2.11 -11.67 9.69
CA PHE A 209 -2.77 -12.32 8.57
C PHE A 209 -1.88 -13.45 8.03
N GLN A 210 -2.30 -14.71 8.24
CA GLN A 210 -1.52 -15.86 7.79
C GLN A 210 -1.32 -15.87 6.27
N GLU A 211 -2.31 -15.42 5.50
CA GLU A 211 -2.25 -15.31 4.05
C GLU A 211 -1.15 -14.36 3.56
N VAL A 212 -0.87 -13.28 4.31
CA VAL A 212 0.22 -12.32 4.00
C VAL A 212 1.57 -12.98 4.26
N VAL A 213 1.68 -13.73 5.36
CA VAL A 213 2.88 -14.50 5.68
C VAL A 213 3.15 -15.58 4.63
N ASP A 214 2.11 -16.31 4.21
CA ASP A 214 2.23 -17.39 3.22
C ASP A 214 2.61 -16.87 1.82
N ALA A 215 2.22 -15.63 1.49
CA ALA A 215 2.55 -14.97 0.23
C ALA A 215 3.93 -14.30 0.23
N SER A 216 4.60 -14.18 1.38
CA SER A 216 5.90 -13.49 1.49
C SER A 216 7.08 -14.45 1.45
N ASP A 217 8.23 -13.94 1.00
CA ASP A 217 9.52 -14.66 1.07
C ASP A 217 10.09 -14.69 2.48
N TYR A 218 9.90 -13.61 3.22
CA TYR A 218 10.41 -13.43 4.58
C TYR A 218 9.34 -12.80 5.48
N LYS A 219 9.37 -13.18 6.75
CA LYS A 219 8.56 -12.60 7.80
C LYS A 219 9.46 -12.15 8.95
N THR A 220 9.27 -10.93 9.43
CA THR A 220 9.99 -10.40 10.59
C THR A 220 9.62 -11.16 11.88
N GLU A 221 10.54 -11.22 12.84
CA GLU A 221 10.26 -11.82 14.15
C GLU A 221 9.34 -10.93 14.98
N ARG A 222 9.55 -9.59 14.90
CA ARG A 222 8.73 -8.59 15.56
C ARG A 222 7.62 -8.12 14.62
N ASN A 223 6.55 -7.58 15.20
CA ASN A 223 5.41 -7.08 14.45
C ASN A 223 5.44 -5.54 14.34
N GLY A 224 4.74 -5.02 13.31
CA GLY A 224 4.55 -3.58 13.09
C GLY A 224 5.87 -2.82 13.00
N LYS A 225 5.89 -1.58 13.49
CA LYS A 225 7.07 -0.68 13.46
C LYS A 225 8.38 -1.34 13.92
N SER A 226 8.31 -2.21 14.94
CA SER A 226 9.49 -2.89 15.46
C SER A 226 10.02 -3.96 14.49
N GLY A 227 9.14 -4.62 13.75
CA GLY A 227 9.52 -5.56 12.69
C GLY A 227 10.12 -4.83 11.50
N THR A 228 9.58 -3.68 11.11
CA THR A 228 10.16 -2.85 10.06
C THR A 228 11.57 -2.36 10.42
N ILE A 229 11.77 -1.92 11.66
CA ILE A 229 13.11 -1.54 12.15
C ILE A 229 14.08 -2.72 12.06
N GLU A 230 13.67 -3.89 12.56
CA GLU A 230 14.44 -5.13 12.49
C GLU A 230 14.85 -5.44 11.05
N PHE A 231 13.91 -5.46 10.14
CA PHE A 231 14.19 -5.74 8.73
C PHE A 231 15.13 -4.70 8.10
N ILE A 232 14.94 -3.41 8.35
CA ILE A 232 15.81 -2.36 7.78
C ILE A 232 17.25 -2.49 8.32
N GLU A 233 17.41 -2.76 9.63
CA GLU A 233 18.73 -2.99 10.24
C GLU A 233 19.44 -4.20 9.59
N GLU A 234 18.74 -5.32 9.38
CA GLU A 234 19.26 -6.50 8.69
C GLU A 234 19.62 -6.20 7.24
N LEU A 235 18.74 -5.51 6.51
CA LEU A 235 18.95 -5.15 5.12
C LEU A 235 20.18 -4.27 4.93
N ILE A 236 20.37 -3.26 5.79
CA ILE A 236 21.57 -2.41 5.78
C ILE A 236 22.83 -3.26 5.99
N GLN A 237 22.84 -4.16 6.99
CA GLN A 237 23.99 -5.04 7.26
C GLN A 237 24.33 -5.98 6.10
N ILE A 238 23.33 -6.37 5.30
CA ILE A 238 23.54 -7.25 4.14
C ILE A 238 24.12 -6.47 2.96
N LEU A 239 23.74 -5.20 2.80
CA LEU A 239 24.09 -4.39 1.63
C LEU A 239 25.38 -3.56 1.80
N GLU A 240 25.84 -3.35 3.03
CA GLU A 240 27.13 -2.73 3.35
C GLU A 240 28.28 -3.74 3.34
#